data_3323efaf35e37568e774bdb1d01ba999
#
_entry.id   3323efaf35e37568e774bdb1d01ba999
#
_cell.length_a   1.000
_cell.length_b   1.000
_cell.length_c   1.000
_cell.angle_alpha   90.00
_cell.angle_beta   90.00
_cell.angle_gamma   90.00
#
_symmetry.space_group_name_H-M   'P 1'
#
loop_
_entity.id
_entity.type
_entity.pdbx_description
1 polymer ?
#
loop_
_entity_poly.entity_id
_entity_poly.type
_entity_poly.pdbx_seq_one_letter_code
_entity_poly.pdbx_strand_id
1 'polypeptide(L)'
;MGNRRLALLIFVLFFLTGFTNLSAQSPTIEPSEKQLSTGEPFIYKIEPDAKGGEAYKLVYLVPVPIEVLWRFKTDFHGDFLETNKYIKNQRVIREKQNVVIIENRLSSRLGSKFRWRNILFSNKYRLDFVLENPEQCDQKFHYGHFQLEPLGAHTKVSHVAYFDFFGASLWAYYPWEGGMYAFLDYIARWEQETILKVKDDYE
;
A
#
# COMPACT_ATOMS: atom_id res chain seq x y z
N MET A 1 -15.29 -13.63 -83.42
CA MET A 1 -14.71 -12.56 -82.55
C MET A 1 -15.30 -12.77 -81.17
N GLY A 2 -14.61 -13.39 -80.28
CA GLY A 2 -15.08 -13.78 -78.97
C GLY A 2 -14.07 -13.43 -77.91
N ASN A 3 -14.40 -12.47 -77.06
CA ASN A 3 -13.57 -12.04 -75.89
C ASN A 3 -13.72 -13.02 -74.72
N ARG A 4 -12.67 -13.72 -74.43
CA ARG A 4 -12.51 -14.52 -73.22
C ARG A 4 -12.11 -13.57 -72.08
N ARG A 5 -13.02 -13.35 -71.13
CA ARG A 5 -12.68 -12.70 -69.85
C ARG A 5 -12.13 -13.75 -68.87
N LEU A 6 -10.87 -13.59 -68.57
CA LEU A 6 -10.15 -14.38 -67.58
C LEU A 6 -10.55 -13.86 -66.18
N ALA A 7 -11.25 -14.68 -65.42
CA ALA A 7 -11.57 -14.37 -64.01
C ALA A 7 -10.37 -14.78 -63.13
N LEU A 8 -9.69 -13.79 -62.58
CA LEU A 8 -8.61 -13.99 -61.61
C LEU A 8 -9.21 -14.15 -60.21
N LEU A 9 -9.21 -15.39 -59.71
CA LEU A 9 -9.61 -15.70 -58.31
C LEU A 9 -8.41 -15.39 -57.41
N ILE A 10 -8.53 -14.27 -56.67
CA ILE A 10 -7.59 -13.93 -55.61
C ILE A 10 -8.01 -14.65 -54.36
N PHE A 11 -7.28 -15.70 -53.95
CA PHE A 11 -7.40 -16.37 -52.68
C PHE A 11 -6.70 -15.48 -51.62
N VAL A 12 -7.47 -14.73 -50.84
CA VAL A 12 -6.97 -14.02 -49.68
C VAL A 12 -6.90 -15.02 -48.52
N LEU A 13 -5.74 -15.58 -48.26
CA LEU A 13 -5.45 -16.32 -47.01
C LEU A 13 -5.41 -15.33 -45.86
N PHE A 14 -6.45 -15.29 -45.06
CA PHE A 14 -6.42 -14.66 -43.73
C PHE A 14 -5.60 -15.55 -42.79
N PHE A 15 -4.33 -15.19 -42.59
CA PHE A 15 -3.56 -15.68 -41.46
C PHE A 15 -4.14 -15.01 -40.19
N LEU A 16 -5.00 -15.71 -39.48
CA LEU A 16 -5.36 -15.41 -38.10
C LEU A 16 -4.16 -15.75 -37.22
N THR A 17 -3.19 -14.83 -37.14
CA THR A 17 -2.19 -14.86 -36.08
C THR A 17 -2.91 -14.44 -34.80
N GLY A 18 -3.29 -15.44 -34.00
CA GLY A 18 -3.74 -15.24 -32.63
C GLY A 18 -2.61 -14.58 -31.84
N PHE A 19 -2.67 -13.27 -31.68
CA PHE A 19 -1.89 -12.59 -30.66
C PHE A 19 -2.42 -13.05 -29.29
N THR A 20 -1.85 -14.11 -28.75
CA THR A 20 -1.92 -14.37 -27.33
C THR A 20 -1.19 -13.22 -26.65
N ASN A 21 -1.93 -12.26 -26.11
CA ASN A 21 -1.40 -11.31 -25.16
C ASN A 21 -0.90 -12.11 -23.94
N LEU A 22 0.33 -12.61 -24.01
CA LEU A 22 1.09 -12.93 -22.82
C LEU A 22 1.31 -11.58 -22.11
N SER A 23 0.42 -11.26 -21.19
CA SER A 23 0.71 -10.28 -20.16
C SER A 23 1.95 -10.80 -19.43
N ALA A 24 3.11 -10.30 -19.82
CA ALA A 24 4.33 -10.53 -19.07
C ALA A 24 4.13 -9.86 -17.71
N GLN A 25 3.67 -10.62 -16.72
CA GLN A 25 3.75 -10.19 -15.34
C GLN A 25 5.22 -9.87 -15.08
N SER A 26 5.52 -8.59 -14.89
CA SER A 26 6.84 -8.19 -14.43
C SER A 26 7.16 -9.00 -13.19
N PRO A 27 8.34 -9.67 -13.10
CA PRO A 27 8.65 -10.47 -11.94
C PRO A 27 8.52 -9.59 -10.71
N THR A 28 7.62 -9.97 -9.81
CA THR A 28 7.44 -9.29 -8.53
C THR A 28 8.76 -9.46 -7.78
N ILE A 29 9.56 -8.41 -7.67
CA ILE A 29 10.87 -8.45 -7.01
C ILE A 29 10.59 -8.41 -5.50
N GLU A 30 10.21 -9.56 -4.93
CA GLU A 30 10.15 -9.71 -3.47
C GLU A 30 11.58 -9.68 -2.93
N PRO A 31 11.85 -8.91 -1.86
CA PRO A 31 13.16 -8.92 -1.23
C PRO A 31 13.45 -10.28 -0.59
N SER A 32 14.68 -10.77 -0.77
CA SER A 32 15.15 -11.95 -0.08
C SER A 32 15.28 -11.68 1.44
N GLU A 33 15.26 -12.73 2.25
CA GLU A 33 15.50 -12.61 3.70
C GLU A 33 16.83 -11.94 4.01
N LYS A 34 17.87 -12.20 3.20
CA LYS A 34 19.17 -11.54 3.32
C LYS A 34 19.09 -10.02 3.10
N GLN A 35 18.27 -9.54 2.17
CA GLN A 35 18.04 -8.12 1.97
C GLN A 35 17.27 -7.52 3.14
N LEU A 36 16.24 -8.20 3.62
CA LEU A 36 15.45 -7.75 4.77
C LEU A 36 16.26 -7.74 6.08
N SER A 37 17.22 -8.66 6.25
CA SER A 37 18.07 -8.72 7.45
C SER A 37 19.01 -7.52 7.63
N THR A 38 19.15 -6.65 6.62
CA THR A 38 19.87 -5.37 6.78
C THR A 38 19.11 -4.37 7.63
N GLY A 39 17.83 -4.59 7.92
CA GLY A 39 16.93 -3.67 8.62
C GLY A 39 16.35 -2.55 7.73
N GLU A 40 16.83 -2.43 6.48
CA GLU A 40 16.38 -1.41 5.56
C GLU A 40 14.99 -1.76 4.97
N PRO A 41 14.06 -0.80 4.88
CA PRO A 41 12.80 -0.99 4.18
C PRO A 41 13.01 -1.18 2.67
N PHE A 42 12.26 -2.11 2.08
CA PHE A 42 12.29 -2.37 0.64
C PHE A 42 10.99 -1.89 0.01
N ILE A 43 11.07 -0.87 -0.84
CA ILE A 43 9.91 -0.19 -1.43
C ILE A 43 9.98 -0.29 -2.94
N TYR A 44 8.91 -0.72 -3.57
CA TYR A 44 8.81 -0.82 -5.02
C TYR A 44 7.39 -0.60 -5.52
N LYS A 45 7.29 -0.14 -6.78
CA LYS A 45 6.01 -0.08 -7.47
C LYS A 45 5.54 -1.46 -7.86
N ILE A 46 4.24 -1.67 -7.76
CA ILE A 46 3.55 -2.86 -8.28
C ILE A 46 2.50 -2.42 -9.30
N GLU A 47 1.98 -3.36 -10.06
CA GLU A 47 0.89 -3.08 -10.98
C GLU A 47 -0.35 -2.59 -10.20
N PRO A 48 -0.96 -1.46 -10.62
CA PRO A 48 -2.21 -1.02 -10.03
C PRO A 48 -3.33 -2.01 -10.36
N ASP A 49 -4.37 -2.01 -9.55
CA ASP A 49 -5.54 -2.82 -9.82
C ASP A 49 -6.47 -2.18 -10.88
N ALA A 50 -7.66 -2.73 -11.08
CA ALA A 50 -8.62 -2.28 -12.08
C ALA A 50 -9.07 -0.81 -11.91
N LYS A 51 -8.81 -0.17 -10.76
CA LYS A 51 -9.11 1.26 -10.53
C LYS A 51 -8.04 2.18 -11.12
N GLY A 52 -6.89 1.64 -11.51
CA GLY A 52 -5.76 2.42 -12.01
C GLY A 52 -5.03 3.17 -10.88
N GLY A 53 -4.48 4.34 -11.19
CA GLY A 53 -3.67 5.13 -10.27
C GLY A 53 -2.26 4.58 -10.08
N GLU A 54 -1.74 4.63 -8.87
CA GLU A 54 -0.44 4.09 -8.49
C GLU A 54 -0.59 3.03 -7.40
N ALA A 55 0.34 2.08 -7.40
CA ALA A 55 0.42 1.06 -6.36
C ALA A 55 1.85 0.84 -5.91
N TYR A 56 2.05 0.75 -4.60
CA TYR A 56 3.34 0.47 -3.98
C TYR A 56 3.24 -0.70 -3.02
N LYS A 57 4.34 -1.46 -2.96
CA LYS A 57 4.57 -2.43 -1.90
C LYS A 57 5.81 -2.03 -1.12
N LEU A 58 5.68 -2.04 0.20
CA LEU A 58 6.74 -1.83 1.17
C LEU A 58 6.88 -3.11 1.98
N VAL A 59 8.10 -3.63 2.09
CA VAL A 59 8.43 -4.81 2.90
C VAL A 59 9.58 -4.47 3.84
N TYR A 60 9.45 -4.78 5.13
CA TYR A 60 10.49 -4.55 6.14
C TYR A 60 10.38 -5.54 7.29
N LEU A 61 11.43 -5.65 8.10
CA LEU A 61 11.45 -6.44 9.32
C LEU A 61 11.29 -5.55 10.55
N VAL A 62 10.56 -6.06 11.52
CA VAL A 62 10.45 -5.47 12.85
C VAL A 62 11.00 -6.49 13.86
N PRO A 63 11.95 -6.12 14.75
CA PRO A 63 12.64 -7.07 15.62
C PRO A 63 11.84 -7.38 16.90
N VAL A 64 10.58 -7.79 16.73
CA VAL A 64 9.70 -8.27 17.80
C VAL A 64 8.83 -9.44 17.29
N PRO A 65 8.31 -10.30 18.18
CA PRO A 65 7.33 -11.33 17.82
C PRO A 65 6.06 -10.76 17.18
N ILE A 66 5.42 -11.57 16.34
CA ILE A 66 4.24 -11.14 15.56
C ILE A 66 3.08 -10.72 16.44
N GLU A 67 2.87 -11.37 17.58
CA GLU A 67 1.81 -11.05 18.54
C GLU A 67 2.01 -9.67 19.15
N VAL A 68 3.26 -9.33 19.48
CA VAL A 68 3.63 -8.02 20.04
C VAL A 68 3.39 -6.93 18.99
N LEU A 69 3.90 -7.15 17.76
CA LEU A 69 3.69 -6.19 16.69
C LEU A 69 2.22 -6.05 16.30
N TRP A 70 1.46 -7.13 16.31
CA TRP A 70 0.03 -7.08 16.01
C TRP A 70 -0.74 -6.23 17.02
N ARG A 71 -0.51 -6.44 18.33
CA ARG A 71 -1.11 -5.62 19.39
C ARG A 71 -0.76 -4.15 19.22
N PHE A 72 0.52 -3.82 19.04
CA PHE A 72 0.97 -2.46 18.76
C PHE A 72 0.29 -1.85 17.53
N LYS A 73 0.27 -2.56 16.40
CA LYS A 73 -0.26 -2.05 15.12
C LYS A 73 -1.78 -1.86 15.14
N THR A 74 -2.48 -2.55 16.01
CA THR A 74 -3.95 -2.46 16.17
C THR A 74 -4.38 -1.65 17.38
N ASP A 75 -3.45 -1.07 18.12
CA ASP A 75 -3.74 -0.12 19.18
C ASP A 75 -3.97 1.29 18.59
N PHE A 76 -5.21 1.59 18.26
CA PHE A 76 -5.62 2.89 17.74
C PHE A 76 -5.81 3.97 18.82
N HIS A 77 -5.59 3.64 20.08
CA HIS A 77 -5.68 4.55 21.22
C HIS A 77 -4.31 4.92 21.80
N GLY A 78 -3.24 4.29 21.32
CA GLY A 78 -1.90 4.46 21.86
C GLY A 78 -1.34 5.88 21.63
N ASP A 79 -0.81 6.49 22.65
CA ASP A 79 -0.20 7.83 22.60
C ASP A 79 1.04 7.88 21.69
N PHE A 80 1.67 6.73 21.44
CA PHE A 80 2.82 6.61 20.53
C PHE A 80 2.51 7.11 19.11
N LEU A 81 1.24 7.08 18.70
CA LEU A 81 0.83 7.56 17.38
C LEU A 81 1.13 9.05 17.18
N GLU A 82 1.12 9.85 18.24
CA GLU A 82 1.45 11.27 18.20
C GLU A 82 2.97 11.53 18.00
N THR A 83 3.81 10.51 18.16
CA THR A 83 5.24 10.61 17.85
C THR A 83 5.54 10.61 16.36
N ASN A 84 4.55 10.25 15.54
CA ASN A 84 4.67 10.30 14.09
C ASN A 84 4.63 11.75 13.61
N LYS A 85 5.71 12.23 12.99
CA LYS A 85 5.84 13.64 12.55
C LYS A 85 4.73 14.08 11.58
N TYR A 86 4.07 13.15 10.92
CA TYR A 86 3.01 13.42 9.97
C TYR A 86 1.62 13.50 10.63
N ILE A 87 1.47 13.00 11.83
CA ILE A 87 0.20 12.98 12.55
C ILE A 87 0.27 14.01 13.66
N LYS A 88 -0.56 15.04 13.56
CA LYS A 88 -0.71 16.05 14.61
C LYS A 88 -1.64 15.58 15.73
N ASN A 89 -2.66 14.83 15.37
CA ASN A 89 -3.65 14.28 16.30
C ASN A 89 -4.36 13.11 15.62
N GLN A 90 -4.65 12.08 16.41
CA GLN A 90 -5.50 10.96 16.01
C GLN A 90 -6.64 10.81 17.01
N ARG A 91 -7.79 10.38 16.51
CA ARG A 91 -8.92 9.97 17.37
C ARG A 91 -9.67 8.80 16.77
N VAL A 92 -10.13 7.91 17.60
CA VAL A 92 -11.08 6.87 17.21
C VAL A 92 -12.47 7.48 17.11
N ILE A 93 -13.09 7.38 15.93
CA ILE A 93 -14.44 7.87 15.66
C ILE A 93 -15.47 6.79 16.00
N ARG A 94 -15.15 5.55 15.67
CA ARG A 94 -16.04 4.40 15.87
C ARG A 94 -15.23 3.12 15.93
N GLU A 95 -15.61 2.27 16.88
CA GLU A 95 -15.10 0.92 16.98
C GLU A 95 -16.29 -0.03 17.11
N LYS A 96 -16.34 -1.04 16.25
CA LYS A 96 -17.37 -2.06 16.28
C LYS A 96 -16.86 -3.38 15.70
N GLN A 97 -16.82 -4.43 16.52
CA GLN A 97 -16.31 -5.74 16.15
C GLN A 97 -14.84 -5.63 15.64
N ASN A 98 -14.60 -6.02 14.39
CA ASN A 98 -13.29 -5.96 13.74
C ASN A 98 -13.10 -4.70 12.86
N VAL A 99 -13.95 -3.70 12.99
CA VAL A 99 -13.88 -2.45 12.21
C VAL A 99 -13.60 -1.29 13.15
N VAL A 100 -12.53 -0.54 12.87
CA VAL A 100 -12.16 0.68 13.59
C VAL A 100 -12.06 1.83 12.61
N ILE A 101 -12.80 2.90 12.86
CA ILE A 101 -12.73 4.14 12.08
C ILE A 101 -11.98 5.18 12.90
N ILE A 102 -10.88 5.65 12.33
CA ILE A 102 -10.04 6.70 12.93
C ILE A 102 -10.06 7.96 12.07
N GLU A 103 -9.80 9.09 12.69
CA GLU A 103 -9.56 10.35 12.00
C GLU A 103 -8.19 10.87 12.41
N ASN A 104 -7.31 11.02 11.42
CA ASN A 104 -5.98 11.61 11.57
C ASN A 104 -6.00 13.04 11.06
N ARG A 105 -5.57 13.98 11.88
CA ARG A 105 -5.24 15.32 11.44
C ARG A 105 -3.76 15.37 11.13
N LEU A 106 -3.41 15.74 9.90
CA LEU A 106 -2.02 15.81 9.48
C LEU A 106 -1.35 17.10 9.96
N SER A 107 -0.03 17.04 10.15
CA SER A 107 0.83 18.16 10.53
C SER A 107 1.05 19.16 9.39
N SER A 108 0.56 18.88 8.17
CA SER A 108 0.72 19.74 7.01
C SER A 108 -0.01 21.08 7.15
N ARG A 109 0.45 22.10 6.40
CA ARG A 109 -0.18 23.44 6.38
C ARG A 109 -1.66 23.40 6.01
N LEU A 110 -2.12 22.39 5.29
CA LEU A 110 -3.51 22.23 4.84
C LEU A 110 -4.43 21.72 5.95
N GLY A 111 -3.88 21.15 7.04
CA GLY A 111 -4.67 20.65 8.17
C GLY A 111 -5.70 19.58 7.80
N SER A 112 -5.49 18.88 6.69
CA SER A 112 -6.42 17.88 6.15
C SER A 112 -6.70 16.79 7.18
N LYS A 113 -7.96 16.37 7.22
CA LYS A 113 -8.43 15.28 8.07
C LYS A 113 -8.64 14.06 7.23
N PHE A 114 -7.92 13.00 7.52
CA PHE A 114 -8.01 11.72 6.86
C PHE A 114 -8.82 10.77 7.72
N ARG A 115 -9.93 10.28 7.21
CA ARG A 115 -10.76 9.29 7.91
C ARG A 115 -10.50 7.92 7.32
N TRP A 116 -9.90 7.05 8.12
CA TRP A 116 -9.55 5.70 7.74
C TRP A 116 -10.50 4.70 8.37
N ARG A 117 -11.08 3.85 7.55
CA ARG A 117 -11.74 2.63 8.01
C ARG A 117 -10.74 1.49 7.95
N ASN A 118 -10.49 0.89 9.09
CA ASN A 118 -9.60 -0.24 9.26
C ASN A 118 -10.44 -1.49 9.55
N ILE A 119 -10.11 -2.60 8.90
CA ILE A 119 -10.76 -3.90 9.09
C ILE A 119 -9.70 -4.88 9.55
N LEU A 120 -9.87 -5.44 10.75
CA LEU A 120 -8.91 -6.30 11.41
C LEU A 120 -9.25 -7.78 11.17
N PHE A 121 -8.31 -8.53 10.65
CA PHE A 121 -8.36 -9.99 10.51
C PHE A 121 -7.32 -10.61 11.43
N SER A 122 -7.60 -10.63 12.75
CA SER A 122 -6.63 -11.01 13.78
C SER A 122 -6.09 -12.43 13.62
N ASN A 123 -6.92 -13.37 13.17
CA ASN A 123 -6.51 -14.75 12.87
C ASN A 123 -5.56 -14.89 11.67
N LYS A 124 -5.37 -13.82 10.91
CA LYS A 124 -4.47 -13.75 9.74
C LYS A 124 -3.38 -12.71 9.93
N TYR A 125 -3.34 -12.00 11.06
CA TYR A 125 -2.46 -10.85 11.27
C TYR A 125 -2.48 -9.86 10.10
N ARG A 126 -3.71 -9.57 9.62
CA ARG A 126 -3.94 -8.68 8.47
C ARG A 126 -4.86 -7.54 8.86
N LEU A 127 -4.49 -6.32 8.44
CA LEU A 127 -5.27 -5.11 8.59
C LEU A 127 -5.50 -4.50 7.20
N ASP A 128 -6.73 -4.43 6.76
CA ASP A 128 -7.12 -3.72 5.55
C ASP A 128 -7.56 -2.30 5.91
N PHE A 129 -7.18 -1.31 5.10
CA PHE A 129 -7.55 0.07 5.32
C PHE A 129 -8.13 0.71 4.05
N VAL A 130 -9.04 1.65 4.24
CA VAL A 130 -9.60 2.48 3.16
C VAL A 130 -9.86 3.89 3.66
N LEU A 131 -9.49 4.87 2.86
CA LEU A 131 -9.80 6.28 3.10
C LEU A 131 -11.27 6.52 2.77
N GLU A 132 -12.07 6.96 3.77
CA GLU A 132 -13.52 7.18 3.60
C GLU A 132 -13.88 8.54 3.03
N ASN A 133 -12.96 9.51 3.08
CA ASN A 133 -13.17 10.87 2.61
C ASN A 133 -12.09 11.34 1.63
N PRO A 134 -11.80 10.58 0.57
CA PRO A 134 -10.67 10.85 -0.32
C PRO A 134 -10.75 12.22 -0.99
N GLU A 135 -11.93 12.66 -1.43
CA GLU A 135 -12.14 13.96 -2.08
C GLU A 135 -11.78 15.14 -1.18
N GLN A 136 -11.99 15.02 0.15
CA GLN A 136 -11.59 16.03 1.13
C GLN A 136 -10.07 16.08 1.37
N CYS A 137 -9.36 15.12 0.80
CA CYS A 137 -7.91 14.95 0.92
C CYS A 137 -7.22 15.03 -0.45
N ASP A 138 -7.86 15.64 -1.45
CA ASP A 138 -7.38 15.75 -2.84
C ASP A 138 -7.02 14.40 -3.48
N GLN A 139 -7.67 13.34 -3.04
CA GLN A 139 -7.49 11.98 -3.56
C GLN A 139 -8.77 11.49 -4.24
N LYS A 140 -8.62 10.65 -5.25
CA LYS A 140 -9.74 9.91 -5.85
C LYS A 140 -10.06 8.67 -5.04
N PHE A 141 -9.01 7.99 -4.55
CA PHE A 141 -9.09 6.86 -3.64
C PHE A 141 -7.75 6.64 -2.93
N HIS A 142 -7.80 5.94 -1.79
CA HIS A 142 -6.64 5.38 -1.13
C HIS A 142 -7.08 4.19 -0.27
N TYR A 143 -6.52 3.02 -0.52
CA TYR A 143 -6.79 1.81 0.23
C TYR A 143 -5.61 0.83 0.12
N GLY A 144 -5.64 -0.20 0.93
CA GLY A 144 -4.60 -1.21 0.91
C GLY A 144 -4.69 -2.13 2.11
N HIS A 145 -3.56 -2.74 2.43
CA HIS A 145 -3.48 -3.61 3.59
C HIS A 145 -2.06 -3.72 4.15
N PHE A 146 -2.01 -4.08 5.41
CA PHE A 146 -0.82 -4.62 6.07
C PHE A 146 -1.01 -6.11 6.27
N GLN A 147 0.02 -6.89 5.98
CA GLN A 147 0.13 -8.30 6.29
C GLN A 147 1.37 -8.53 7.13
N LEU A 148 1.22 -9.20 8.28
CA LEU A 148 2.34 -9.60 9.13
C LEU A 148 2.59 -11.10 8.95
N GLU A 149 3.86 -11.48 8.94
CA GLU A 149 4.31 -12.86 8.83
C GLU A 149 5.47 -13.10 9.82
N PRO A 150 5.46 -14.19 10.59
CA PRO A 150 6.56 -14.48 11.50
C PRO A 150 7.81 -14.86 10.71
N LEU A 151 8.97 -14.34 11.13
CA LEU A 151 10.28 -14.68 10.57
C LEU A 151 11.31 -14.86 11.69
N GLY A 152 11.39 -16.03 12.27
CA GLY A 152 12.20 -16.30 13.46
C GLY A 152 11.74 -15.46 14.64
N ALA A 153 12.65 -14.66 15.22
CA ALA A 153 12.36 -13.73 16.32
C ALA A 153 11.84 -12.35 15.83
N HIS A 154 11.69 -12.17 14.53
CA HIS A 154 11.26 -10.94 13.89
C HIS A 154 9.87 -11.12 13.26
N THR A 155 9.26 -10.01 12.92
CA THR A 155 8.04 -9.98 12.11
C THR A 155 8.33 -9.30 10.78
N LYS A 156 8.05 -9.98 9.67
CA LYS A 156 8.03 -9.38 8.34
C LYS A 156 6.69 -8.65 8.16
N VAL A 157 6.77 -7.39 7.79
CA VAL A 157 5.62 -6.56 7.44
C VAL A 157 5.59 -6.36 5.93
N SER A 158 4.46 -6.64 5.32
CA SER A 158 4.15 -6.26 3.94
C SER A 158 3.02 -5.23 3.96
N HIS A 159 3.28 -4.05 3.43
CA HIS A 159 2.31 -2.98 3.28
C HIS A 159 2.06 -2.74 1.78
N VAL A 160 0.83 -2.92 1.34
CA VAL A 160 0.40 -2.63 -0.03
C VAL A 160 -0.56 -1.45 0.01
N ALA A 161 -0.30 -0.45 -0.84
CA ALA A 161 -1.15 0.74 -0.95
C ALA A 161 -1.47 1.04 -2.41
N TYR A 162 -2.77 1.29 -2.68
CA TYR A 162 -3.32 1.74 -3.96
C TYR A 162 -3.91 3.12 -3.75
N PHE A 163 -3.57 4.09 -4.61
CA PHE A 163 -4.05 5.46 -4.48
C PHE A 163 -4.02 6.21 -5.81
N ASP A 164 -4.84 7.25 -5.90
CA ASP A 164 -4.84 8.21 -7.01
C ASP A 164 -5.23 9.60 -6.50
N PHE A 165 -4.76 10.65 -7.17
CA PHE A 165 -4.96 12.05 -6.81
C PHE A 165 -5.68 12.84 -7.89
N PHE A 166 -6.33 13.96 -7.52
CA PHE A 166 -6.94 14.92 -8.43
C PHE A 166 -5.94 15.90 -9.01
N GLY A 167 -4.78 15.68 -9.27
CA GLY A 167 -3.84 16.60 -9.88
C GLY A 167 -2.44 16.06 -9.99
N ALA A 168 -1.82 16.26 -11.13
CA ALA A 168 -0.48 15.74 -11.40
C ALA A 168 0.59 16.28 -10.42
N SER A 169 0.43 17.50 -9.91
CA SER A 169 1.37 18.10 -8.96
C SER A 169 1.40 17.39 -7.60
N LEU A 170 0.29 16.75 -7.19
CA LEU A 170 0.22 16.04 -5.91
C LEU A 170 1.04 14.76 -5.90
N TRP A 171 1.23 14.13 -7.04
CA TRP A 171 2.04 12.92 -7.16
C TRP A 171 3.51 13.12 -6.74
N ALA A 172 4.06 14.32 -7.00
CA ALA A 172 5.45 14.65 -6.68
C ALA A 172 5.63 15.08 -5.22
N TYR A 173 4.60 15.66 -4.60
CA TYR A 173 4.70 16.32 -3.30
C TYR A 173 3.85 15.68 -2.20
N TYR A 174 3.06 14.67 -2.52
CA TYR A 174 2.25 13.99 -1.52
C TYR A 174 3.04 12.89 -0.80
N PRO A 175 2.86 12.77 0.52
CA PRO A 175 2.21 13.74 1.41
C PRO A 175 3.09 14.94 1.75
N TRP A 176 4.39 14.89 1.38
CA TRP A 176 5.43 15.90 1.58
C TRP A 176 6.53 15.77 0.53
N GLU A 177 7.55 16.62 0.62
CA GLU A 177 8.74 16.55 -0.23
C GLU A 177 9.35 15.15 -0.21
N GLY A 178 9.67 14.64 -1.38
CA GLY A 178 10.16 13.27 -1.60
C GLY A 178 9.09 12.26 -2.01
N GLY A 179 7.80 12.65 -1.99
CA GLY A 179 6.68 11.84 -2.48
C GLY A 179 6.44 10.57 -1.65
N MET A 180 5.69 9.63 -2.25
CA MET A 180 5.24 8.42 -1.56
C MET A 180 6.39 7.52 -1.10
N TYR A 181 7.48 7.45 -1.86
CA TYR A 181 8.64 6.64 -1.48
C TYR A 181 9.23 7.08 -0.13
N ALA A 182 9.53 8.37 0.01
CA ALA A 182 10.08 8.93 1.25
C ALA A 182 9.10 8.81 2.43
N PHE A 183 7.79 8.92 2.15
CA PHE A 183 6.77 8.71 3.16
C PHE A 183 6.74 7.26 3.66
N LEU A 184 6.76 6.28 2.76
CA LEU A 184 6.74 4.86 3.13
C LEU A 184 8.02 4.45 3.86
N ASP A 185 9.19 4.93 3.44
CA ASP A 185 10.46 4.72 4.13
C ASP A 185 10.40 5.25 5.58
N TYR A 186 9.93 6.49 5.72
CA TYR A 186 9.77 7.07 7.05
C TYR A 186 8.82 6.27 7.93
N ILE A 187 7.68 5.84 7.42
CA ILE A 187 6.69 5.07 8.20
C ILE A 187 7.29 3.76 8.70
N ALA A 188 8.02 3.04 7.84
CA ALA A 188 8.67 1.80 8.25
C ALA A 188 9.71 2.02 9.36
N ARG A 189 10.59 3.00 9.21
CA ARG A 189 11.61 3.33 10.21
C ARG A 189 10.99 3.81 11.52
N TRP A 190 9.99 4.68 11.43
CA TRP A 190 9.24 5.14 12.61
C TRP A 190 8.60 3.97 13.36
N GLU A 191 8.00 3.02 12.67
CA GLU A 191 7.41 1.84 13.30
C GLU A 191 8.47 0.97 13.97
N GLN A 192 9.58 0.67 13.26
CA GLN A 192 10.71 -0.10 13.81
C GLN A 192 11.29 0.54 15.09
N GLU A 193 11.48 1.85 15.09
CA GLU A 193 12.04 2.58 16.22
C GLU A 193 11.05 2.71 17.39
N THR A 194 9.77 2.94 17.08
CA THR A 194 8.74 3.18 18.09
C THR A 194 8.42 1.92 18.86
N ILE A 195 8.23 0.79 18.17
CA ILE A 195 7.90 -0.48 18.85
C ILE A 195 9.00 -0.89 19.83
N LEU A 196 10.28 -0.64 19.52
CA LEU A 196 11.38 -0.97 20.42
C LEU A 196 11.36 -0.16 21.73
N LYS A 197 10.71 1.00 21.72
CA LYS A 197 10.58 1.86 22.92
C LYS A 197 9.39 1.48 23.79
N VAL A 198 8.36 0.88 23.19
CA VAL A 198 7.08 0.61 23.86
C VAL A 198 6.71 -0.89 23.87
N LYS A 199 7.59 -1.78 23.43
CA LYS A 199 7.28 -3.21 23.28
C LYS A 199 6.83 -3.87 24.58
N ASP A 200 7.38 -3.44 25.73
CA ASP A 200 7.06 -4.00 27.04
C ASP A 200 5.59 -3.77 27.42
N ASP A 201 4.93 -2.75 26.84
CA ASP A 201 3.50 -2.49 27.01
C ASP A 201 2.64 -3.49 26.20
N TYR A 202 3.25 -4.22 25.27
CA TYR A 202 2.58 -5.16 24.37
C TYR A 202 3.04 -6.62 24.55
N GLU A 203 3.95 -6.92 25.47
CA GLU A 203 4.34 -8.29 25.86
C GLU A 203 3.37 -8.87 26.93
#